data_6b619f7a9687a4d98e669fb0bd672f54
#
_entry.id   6b619f7a9687a4d98e669fb0bd672f54
#
_cell.length_a   1.000
_cell.length_b   1.000
_cell.length_c   1.000
_cell.angle_alpha   90.00
_cell.angle_beta   90.00
_cell.angle_gamma   90.00
#
_symmetry.space_group_name_H-M   'P 1'
#
loop_
_entity.id
_entity.type
_entity.pdbx_description
1 polymer ?
#
loop_
_entity_poly.entity_id
_entity_poly.type
_entity_poly.pdbx_seq_one_letter_code
_entity_poly.pdbx_strand_id
1 'polypeptide(L)'
;MSPIALPSQHAAVLHGAKDLRYEDRTLWPPQQGHVQVAVLATGLCGSDRKSPITLTYAHQSSDRTLAVHYYMHGRNGDFALQAPLVLGHESAGIVTAVGPGVKNFVTGQRVAIEAGIMCRDCSYCKKGRYNLCKNMRFASSAKTFPHLDGTLQDRMNHPAHVLHPLPDNCSFEQAALAEPLSVLLHASRRASFTSSSAPSTVLVFGVGAIGLLACALAKSYGATRVVAIDINQARLNFAKEQGFAEQVYCLSMTDRAKTTEDQLKRARENVGAALSAFGEPDGFDLVFECTGAEPCIQMSIHAAITGGKVMLVGMGSRNVTLPLSAAALREVDIQGSFRYANTYPEALALLASGKLPNIEKIITHRFGLEESKRAFELLAKGRDEDGRMVIKVMIGPSDGQLF
;
A
#
# COMPACT_ATOMS: atom_id res chain seq x y z
N MET A 1 48.37 4.36 9.42
CA MET A 1 47.11 4.96 9.82
C MET A 1 46.15 3.82 10.11
N SER A 2 45.69 3.67 11.35
CA SER A 2 44.69 2.68 11.68
C SER A 2 43.42 2.97 10.84
N PRO A 3 42.74 1.95 10.27
CA PRO A 3 41.50 2.18 9.54
C PRO A 3 40.50 2.83 10.49
N ILE A 4 39.94 3.97 10.09
CA ILE A 4 38.85 4.61 10.84
C ILE A 4 37.68 3.63 10.79
N ALA A 5 37.28 3.10 11.96
CA ALA A 5 36.12 2.24 12.06
C ALA A 5 34.89 3.03 11.62
N LEU A 6 34.14 2.51 10.64
CA LEU A 6 32.87 3.09 10.24
C LEU A 6 31.84 2.94 11.37
N PRO A 7 30.98 3.93 11.61
CA PRO A 7 29.95 3.82 12.62
C PRO A 7 28.98 2.68 12.29
N SER A 8 28.43 2.04 13.32
CA SER A 8 27.36 1.07 13.20
C SER A 8 25.99 1.73 13.32
N GLN A 9 24.97 1.01 12.87
CA GLN A 9 23.56 1.32 13.02
C GLN A 9 22.78 0.03 13.21
N HIS A 10 21.55 0.10 13.69
CA HIS A 10 20.68 -1.07 13.78
C HIS A 10 19.77 -1.19 12.58
N ALA A 11 19.42 -2.44 12.25
CA ALA A 11 18.44 -2.75 11.22
C ALA A 11 17.68 -4.04 11.53
N ALA A 12 16.43 -4.11 11.09
CA ALA A 12 15.65 -5.34 11.08
C ALA A 12 15.85 -6.05 9.73
N VAL A 13 16.66 -7.10 9.72
CA VAL A 13 17.13 -7.81 8.53
C VAL A 13 16.44 -9.16 8.39
N LEU A 14 15.81 -9.40 7.26
CA LEU A 14 15.18 -10.67 6.95
C LEU A 14 16.19 -11.60 6.28
N HIS A 15 16.52 -12.72 6.96
CA HIS A 15 17.44 -13.76 6.48
C HIS A 15 16.71 -14.90 5.75
N GLY A 16 15.42 -15.07 6.02
CA GLY A 16 14.57 -16.11 5.44
C GLY A 16 13.14 -16.00 5.96
N ALA A 17 12.28 -16.92 5.57
CA ALA A 17 10.89 -16.93 6.04
C ALA A 17 10.82 -16.95 7.58
N LYS A 18 10.19 -15.94 8.19
CA LYS A 18 10.05 -15.73 9.65
C LYS A 18 11.37 -15.53 10.41
N ASP A 19 12.48 -15.41 9.71
CA ASP A 19 13.80 -15.15 10.30
C ASP A 19 14.18 -13.67 10.13
N LEU A 20 13.49 -12.81 10.87
CA LEU A 20 13.78 -11.38 10.96
C LEU A 20 14.61 -11.13 12.22
N ARG A 21 15.79 -10.53 12.04
CA ARG A 21 16.75 -10.27 13.11
C ARG A 21 17.01 -8.78 13.24
N TYR A 22 17.06 -8.30 14.47
CA TYR A 22 17.56 -6.97 14.82
C TYR A 22 19.06 -7.09 15.02
N GLU A 23 19.86 -6.42 14.18
CA GLU A 23 21.30 -6.60 14.13
C GLU A 23 22.04 -5.33 13.76
N ASP A 24 23.31 -5.28 14.13
CA ASP A 24 24.23 -4.19 13.75
C ASP A 24 24.59 -4.26 12.27
N ARG A 25 24.58 -3.11 11.62
CA ARG A 25 25.01 -2.92 10.22
C ARG A 25 26.00 -1.77 10.13
N THR A 26 26.94 -1.87 9.21
CA THR A 26 27.86 -0.75 8.91
C THR A 26 27.10 0.40 8.28
N LEU A 27 27.25 1.59 8.85
CA LEU A 27 26.72 2.83 8.29
C LEU A 27 27.76 3.46 7.36
N TRP A 28 27.50 3.38 6.06
CA TRP A 28 28.36 3.99 5.04
C TRP A 28 28.02 5.47 4.84
N PRO A 29 29.01 6.34 4.54
CA PRO A 29 28.72 7.71 4.15
C PRO A 29 27.92 7.75 2.84
N PRO A 30 27.10 8.80 2.61
CA PRO A 30 26.31 8.92 1.39
C PRO A 30 27.21 9.13 0.16
N GLN A 31 26.94 8.37 -0.89
CA GLN A 31 27.66 8.45 -2.16
C GLN A 31 27.27 9.70 -2.95
N GLN A 32 27.93 9.94 -4.08
CA GLN A 32 27.60 11.03 -4.99
C GLN A 32 26.11 10.95 -5.39
N GLY A 33 25.41 12.08 -5.26
CA GLY A 33 23.97 12.18 -5.57
C GLY A 33 23.03 11.54 -4.56
N HIS A 34 23.55 11.04 -3.42
CA HIS A 34 22.75 10.43 -2.35
C HIS A 34 22.70 11.33 -1.11
N VAL A 35 21.67 11.10 -0.34
CA VAL A 35 21.44 11.73 0.97
C VAL A 35 21.27 10.62 1.99
N GLN A 36 21.88 10.79 3.19
CA GLN A 36 21.64 9.92 4.32
C GLN A 36 20.43 10.45 5.11
N VAL A 37 19.48 9.58 5.39
CA VAL A 37 18.23 9.91 6.11
C VAL A 37 18.15 9.05 7.35
N ALA A 38 18.00 9.67 8.54
CA ALA A 38 17.52 8.98 9.73
C ALA A 38 16.02 8.67 9.55
N VAL A 39 15.65 7.40 9.64
CA VAL A 39 14.27 6.96 9.42
C VAL A 39 13.50 7.11 10.72
N LEU A 40 12.46 7.93 10.73
CA LEU A 40 11.66 8.22 11.93
C LEU A 40 10.28 7.57 11.92
N ALA A 41 9.80 7.16 10.76
CA ALA A 41 8.58 6.40 10.62
C ALA A 41 8.65 5.48 9.42
N THR A 42 8.29 4.21 9.59
CA THR A 42 8.13 3.23 8.51
C THR A 42 6.82 2.48 8.69
N GLY A 43 5.89 2.63 7.73
CA GLY A 43 4.68 1.84 7.67
C GLY A 43 4.97 0.40 7.24
N LEU A 44 4.38 -0.56 7.93
CA LEU A 44 4.40 -1.94 7.47
C LEU A 44 3.29 -2.15 6.43
N CYS A 45 3.70 -2.57 5.24
CA CYS A 45 2.78 -2.94 4.18
C CYS A 45 2.13 -4.27 4.53
N GLY A 46 0.85 -4.23 4.86
CA GLY A 46 0.05 -5.37 5.21
C GLY A 46 -1.28 -5.26 4.50
N SER A 47 -1.63 -6.15 3.61
CA SER A 47 -3.00 -6.34 3.18
C SER A 47 -3.48 -7.71 3.59
N ASP A 48 -4.72 -7.85 3.51
CA ASP A 48 -5.65 -8.87 3.91
C ASP A 48 -5.07 -10.21 4.39
N ARG A 49 -5.43 -10.47 5.64
CA ARG A 49 -5.30 -11.75 6.34
C ARG A 49 -5.82 -12.88 5.48
N LYS A 50 -5.17 -14.03 5.59
CA LYS A 50 -5.85 -15.30 5.34
C LYS A 50 -7.09 -15.37 6.23
N SER A 51 -8.29 -15.22 5.66
CA SER A 51 -9.51 -15.68 6.29
C SER A 51 -9.34 -17.18 6.59
N PRO A 52 -9.94 -17.74 7.67
CA PRO A 52 -9.94 -19.19 7.90
C PRO A 52 -10.36 -20.00 6.67
N ILE A 53 -11.14 -19.42 5.77
CA ILE A 53 -11.55 -20.02 4.49
C ILE A 53 -10.42 -20.00 3.44
N THR A 54 -9.45 -19.07 3.54
CA THR A 54 -8.29 -19.05 2.65
C THR A 54 -7.33 -20.21 2.92
N LEU A 55 -7.39 -20.85 4.09
CA LEU A 55 -6.59 -22.06 4.39
C LEU A 55 -6.98 -23.26 3.51
N THR A 56 -8.24 -23.37 3.10
CA THR A 56 -8.69 -24.39 2.13
C THR A 56 -8.34 -24.05 0.68
N TYR A 57 -7.98 -22.78 0.38
CA TYR A 57 -7.53 -22.30 -0.93
C TYR A 57 -6.01 -22.21 -1.06
N ALA A 58 -5.26 -22.63 -0.02
CA ALA A 58 -3.82 -22.37 0.13
C ALA A 58 -2.91 -23.00 -0.93
N HIS A 59 -3.42 -23.80 -1.85
CA HIS A 59 -2.60 -24.36 -2.93
C HIS A 59 -2.54 -23.50 -4.20
N GLN A 60 -3.31 -22.41 -4.35
CA GLN A 60 -3.29 -21.59 -5.58
C GLN A 60 -3.45 -20.08 -5.42
N SER A 61 -3.70 -19.53 -4.22
CA SER A 61 -3.81 -18.06 -4.04
C SER A 61 -2.52 -17.47 -3.45
N SER A 62 -1.78 -16.76 -4.27
CA SER A 62 -0.64 -15.95 -3.83
C SER A 62 -1.16 -14.60 -3.32
N ASP A 63 -1.56 -14.51 -2.06
CA ASP A 63 -1.77 -13.24 -1.35
C ASP A 63 -0.46 -12.43 -1.37
N ARG A 64 -0.52 -11.18 -1.83
CA ARG A 64 0.67 -10.42 -2.16
C ARG A 64 0.70 -9.04 -1.50
N THR A 65 1.06 -9.03 -0.23
CA THR A 65 1.62 -7.82 0.38
C THR A 65 3.11 -7.90 0.43
N LEU A 66 3.78 -6.84 -0.02
CA LEU A 66 5.21 -6.90 -0.28
C LEU A 66 5.98 -7.31 0.99
N ALA A 67 5.83 -6.58 2.10
CA ALA A 67 6.64 -6.79 3.30
C ALA A 67 6.22 -8.02 4.11
N VAL A 68 4.92 -8.23 4.34
CA VAL A 68 4.44 -9.39 5.12
C VAL A 68 4.70 -10.70 4.38
N HIS A 69 4.60 -10.73 3.03
CA HIS A 69 4.93 -11.94 2.26
C HIS A 69 6.39 -12.32 2.35
N TYR A 70 7.31 -11.35 2.23
CA TYR A 70 8.72 -11.64 2.44
C TYR A 70 8.96 -12.20 3.83
N TYR A 71 8.37 -11.59 4.87
CA TYR A 71 8.49 -12.10 6.22
C TYR A 71 7.94 -13.53 6.36
N MET A 72 6.73 -13.78 5.87
CA MET A 72 6.05 -15.09 6.05
C MET A 72 6.63 -16.20 5.18
N HIS A 73 7.13 -15.89 3.97
CA HIS A 73 7.43 -16.88 2.96
C HIS A 73 8.83 -16.76 2.34
N GLY A 74 9.65 -15.77 2.72
CA GLY A 74 10.96 -15.49 2.11
C GLY A 74 10.86 -15.08 0.64
N ARG A 75 9.65 -14.77 0.15
CA ARG A 75 9.39 -14.42 -1.24
C ARG A 75 8.12 -13.61 -1.41
N ASN A 76 8.03 -12.87 -2.51
CA ASN A 76 6.79 -12.25 -2.99
C ASN A 76 6.53 -12.68 -4.43
N GLY A 77 5.66 -13.64 -4.60
CA GLY A 77 5.45 -14.27 -5.90
C GLY A 77 6.71 -14.93 -6.43
N ASP A 78 7.20 -14.49 -7.60
CA ASP A 78 8.39 -15.04 -8.24
C ASP A 78 9.70 -14.48 -7.67
N PHE A 79 9.61 -13.40 -6.86
CA PHE A 79 10.78 -12.72 -6.30
C PHE A 79 11.15 -13.32 -4.95
N ALA A 80 12.05 -14.32 -4.95
CA ALA A 80 12.57 -14.96 -3.75
C ALA A 80 13.81 -14.23 -3.23
N LEU A 81 14.02 -14.26 -1.91
CA LEU A 81 15.27 -13.81 -1.29
C LEU A 81 16.45 -14.66 -1.78
N GLN A 82 17.50 -13.98 -2.21
CA GLN A 82 18.78 -14.57 -2.59
C GLN A 82 19.89 -14.20 -1.60
N ALA A 83 19.64 -13.19 -0.77
CA ALA A 83 20.52 -12.70 0.30
C ALA A 83 19.64 -12.02 1.37
N PRO A 84 20.17 -11.79 2.59
CA PRO A 84 19.50 -11.00 3.62
C PRO A 84 19.06 -9.63 3.10
N LEU A 85 17.87 -9.17 3.53
CA LEU A 85 17.23 -7.97 3.03
C LEU A 85 16.60 -7.18 4.18
N VAL A 86 16.90 -5.89 4.30
CA VAL A 86 16.14 -4.97 5.15
C VAL A 86 14.80 -4.69 4.50
N LEU A 87 13.71 -4.89 5.25
CA LEU A 87 12.36 -4.61 4.76
C LEU A 87 11.97 -3.13 4.98
N GLY A 88 10.74 -2.75 4.56
CA GLY A 88 10.18 -1.40 4.71
C GLY A 88 10.34 -0.51 3.46
N HIS A 89 9.25 0.17 3.08
CA HIS A 89 9.21 1.02 1.88
C HIS A 89 8.20 2.17 1.97
N GLU A 90 7.51 2.32 3.08
CA GLU A 90 6.55 3.40 3.35
C GLU A 90 7.14 4.29 4.46
N SER A 91 7.91 5.36 4.15
CA SER A 91 8.73 5.96 5.19
C SER A 91 9.03 7.45 5.03
N ALA A 92 9.38 8.04 6.17
CA ALA A 92 9.82 9.42 6.27
C ALA A 92 10.89 9.57 7.36
N GLY A 93 11.67 10.65 7.29
CA GLY A 93 12.74 10.90 8.23
C GLY A 93 13.39 12.26 8.09
N ILE A 94 14.61 12.39 8.65
CA ILE A 94 15.40 13.63 8.65
C ILE A 94 16.74 13.37 7.96
N VAL A 95 17.16 14.30 7.12
CA VAL A 95 18.48 14.29 6.50
C VAL A 95 19.57 14.43 7.55
N THR A 96 20.50 13.47 7.63
CA THR A 96 21.62 13.49 8.57
C THR A 96 22.96 13.78 7.90
N ALA A 97 23.09 13.48 6.61
CA ALA A 97 24.27 13.82 5.83
C ALA A 97 23.92 13.97 4.35
N VAL A 98 24.66 14.80 3.65
CA VAL A 98 24.45 15.09 2.22
C VAL A 98 25.72 14.67 1.46
N GLY A 99 25.56 13.80 0.47
CA GLY A 99 26.64 13.32 -0.36
C GLY A 99 27.08 14.32 -1.43
N PRO A 100 28.24 14.09 -2.04
CA PRO A 100 28.77 14.99 -3.06
C PRO A 100 27.79 15.21 -4.22
N GLY A 101 27.73 16.45 -4.72
CA GLY A 101 26.91 16.83 -5.87
C GLY A 101 25.42 17.10 -5.56
N VAL A 102 24.94 16.83 -4.36
CA VAL A 102 23.57 17.19 -3.94
C VAL A 102 23.55 18.66 -3.49
N LYS A 103 22.63 19.45 -4.07
CA LYS A 103 22.52 20.89 -3.79
C LYS A 103 21.14 21.29 -3.23
N ASN A 104 20.17 20.40 -3.28
CA ASN A 104 18.76 20.68 -2.97
C ASN A 104 18.30 20.09 -1.63
N PHE A 105 19.21 19.57 -0.81
CA PHE A 105 18.94 19.10 0.54
C PHE A 105 19.99 19.62 1.52
N VAL A 106 19.56 19.79 2.76
CA VAL A 106 20.42 20.19 3.88
C VAL A 106 20.19 19.27 5.08
N THR A 107 21.21 19.11 5.93
CA THR A 107 21.07 18.37 7.20
C THR A 107 19.99 19.01 8.07
N GLY A 108 19.18 18.19 8.72
CA GLY A 108 18.01 18.61 9.50
C GLY A 108 16.72 18.71 8.69
N GLN A 109 16.76 18.64 7.36
CA GLN A 109 15.58 18.73 6.52
C GLN A 109 14.70 17.47 6.67
N ARG A 110 13.40 17.68 6.82
CA ARG A 110 12.38 16.62 6.91
C ARG A 110 12.00 16.13 5.51
N VAL A 111 12.00 14.82 5.29
CA VAL A 111 11.77 14.23 3.96
C VAL A 111 10.91 12.97 4.03
N ALA A 112 10.09 12.76 3.00
CA ALA A 112 9.50 11.45 2.68
C ALA A 112 10.40 10.71 1.69
N ILE A 113 10.47 9.39 1.82
CA ILE A 113 11.35 8.52 1.03
C ILE A 113 10.50 7.77 0.01
N GLU A 114 10.66 8.12 -1.28
CA GLU A 114 10.02 7.36 -2.37
C GLU A 114 10.82 6.08 -2.64
N ALA A 115 10.19 4.93 -2.44
CA ALA A 115 10.88 3.64 -2.43
C ALA A 115 11.42 3.18 -3.80
N GLY A 116 10.90 3.73 -4.89
CA GLY A 116 11.24 3.32 -6.25
C GLY A 116 12.38 4.14 -6.85
N ILE A 117 13.50 3.49 -7.19
CA ILE A 117 14.64 4.12 -7.89
C ILE A 117 14.57 3.73 -9.37
N MET A 118 14.17 4.66 -10.22
CA MET A 118 14.07 4.48 -11.66
C MET A 118 15.41 4.74 -12.36
N CYS A 119 15.61 4.17 -13.55
CA CYS A 119 16.86 4.37 -14.32
C CYS A 119 16.98 5.76 -14.98
N ARG A 120 15.87 6.51 -15.11
CA ARG A 120 15.77 7.85 -15.71
C ARG A 120 16.07 7.93 -17.21
N ASP A 121 16.47 6.86 -17.86
CA ASP A 121 16.90 6.86 -19.27
C ASP A 121 15.98 6.08 -20.21
N CYS A 122 15.30 5.02 -19.76
CA CYS A 122 14.41 4.23 -20.62
C CYS A 122 13.19 5.03 -21.12
N SER A 123 12.55 4.53 -22.17
CA SER A 123 11.37 5.17 -22.78
C SER A 123 10.22 5.44 -21.79
N TYR A 124 10.03 4.57 -20.81
CA TYR A 124 9.01 4.78 -19.76
C TYR A 124 9.36 5.96 -18.85
N CYS A 125 10.62 6.07 -18.43
CA CYS A 125 11.09 7.19 -17.64
C CYS A 125 10.97 8.51 -18.40
N LYS A 126 11.39 8.54 -19.66
CA LYS A 126 11.29 9.74 -20.52
C LYS A 126 9.84 10.19 -20.78
N LYS A 127 8.87 9.26 -20.71
CA LYS A 127 7.43 9.54 -20.82
C LYS A 127 6.76 9.87 -19.47
N GLY A 128 7.53 10.02 -18.37
CA GLY A 128 6.98 10.25 -17.03
C GLY A 128 6.25 9.06 -16.41
N ARG A 129 6.33 7.88 -17.01
CA ARG A 129 5.71 6.64 -16.54
C ARG A 129 6.74 5.71 -15.88
N TYR A 130 7.56 6.28 -15.00
CA TYR A 130 8.68 5.56 -14.40
C TYR A 130 8.29 4.39 -13.51
N ASN A 131 7.04 4.31 -13.04
CA ASN A 131 6.52 3.11 -12.38
C ASN A 131 6.64 1.85 -13.26
N LEU A 132 6.68 2.00 -14.58
CA LEU A 132 6.87 0.93 -15.57
C LEU A 132 8.33 0.75 -16.00
N CYS A 133 9.27 1.42 -15.38
CA CYS A 133 10.70 1.29 -15.67
C CYS A 133 11.15 -0.16 -15.47
N LYS A 134 11.71 -0.78 -16.53
CA LYS A 134 12.17 -2.18 -16.48
C LYS A 134 13.36 -2.39 -15.55
N ASN A 135 14.17 -1.34 -15.37
CA ASN A 135 15.35 -1.33 -14.50
C ASN A 135 15.05 -0.72 -13.12
N MET A 136 13.77 -0.60 -12.74
CA MET A 136 13.42 -0.07 -11.43
C MET A 136 13.90 -1.00 -10.33
N ARG A 137 14.67 -0.43 -9.40
CA ARG A 137 14.96 -1.03 -8.09
C ARG A 137 13.96 -0.47 -7.08
N PHE A 138 13.49 -1.30 -6.19
CA PHE A 138 12.49 -0.88 -5.21
C PHE A 138 12.93 -1.34 -3.82
N ALA A 139 12.95 -0.41 -2.87
CA ALA A 139 13.32 -0.69 -1.49
C ALA A 139 12.49 -1.84 -0.92
N SER A 140 13.11 -2.73 -0.15
CA SER A 140 12.42 -3.89 0.42
C SER A 140 11.92 -4.91 -0.62
N SER A 141 12.57 -5.01 -1.78
CA SER A 141 12.14 -5.94 -2.85
C SER A 141 13.28 -6.82 -3.34
N ALA A 142 13.04 -8.13 -3.41
CA ALA A 142 13.96 -9.10 -3.96
C ALA A 142 13.85 -9.25 -5.50
N LYS A 143 13.14 -8.36 -6.19
CA LYS A 143 13.00 -8.38 -7.66
C LYS A 143 14.34 -8.25 -8.39
N THR A 144 15.28 -7.52 -7.82
CA THR A 144 16.62 -7.31 -8.38
C THR A 144 17.68 -7.90 -7.46
N PHE A 145 18.78 -8.33 -8.01
CA PHE A 145 19.96 -8.72 -7.25
C PHE A 145 21.18 -7.91 -7.73
N PRO A 146 22.04 -7.36 -6.82
CA PRO A 146 21.84 -7.31 -5.37
C PRO A 146 20.52 -6.64 -4.98
N HIS A 147 19.91 -7.10 -3.87
CA HIS A 147 18.68 -6.53 -3.35
C HIS A 147 18.87 -5.06 -2.98
N LEU A 148 17.78 -4.29 -2.92
CA LEU A 148 17.77 -2.92 -2.40
C LEU A 148 17.16 -2.93 -1.00
N ASP A 149 18.00 -2.66 0.00
CA ASP A 149 17.58 -2.54 1.40
C ASP A 149 16.45 -1.50 1.56
N GLY A 150 15.53 -1.80 2.45
CA GLY A 150 14.41 -0.95 2.81
C GLY A 150 14.70 -0.07 4.02
N THR A 151 13.64 0.41 4.63
CA THR A 151 13.68 1.49 5.63
C THR A 151 13.56 1.03 7.09
N LEU A 152 13.48 -0.29 7.37
CA LEU A 152 13.54 -0.80 8.74
C LEU A 152 14.99 -0.82 9.26
N GLN A 153 15.58 0.36 9.35
CA GLN A 153 16.94 0.63 9.86
C GLN A 153 17.02 2.08 10.37
N ASP A 154 17.98 2.34 11.25
CA ASP A 154 18.13 3.69 11.84
C ASP A 154 18.36 4.74 10.77
N ARG A 155 19.22 4.46 9.78
CA ARG A 155 19.56 5.40 8.69
C ARG A 155 19.71 4.66 7.38
N MET A 156 19.38 5.33 6.29
CA MET A 156 19.62 4.81 4.94
C MET A 156 20.23 5.87 4.03
N ASN A 157 21.05 5.44 3.09
CA ASN A 157 21.51 6.27 1.98
C ASN A 157 20.57 6.11 0.80
N HIS A 158 19.98 7.22 0.33
CA HIS A 158 18.99 7.18 -0.74
C HIS A 158 19.25 8.27 -1.80
N PRO A 159 18.98 8.01 -3.10
CA PRO A 159 19.21 9.04 -4.13
C PRO A 159 18.35 10.28 -3.88
N ALA A 160 18.95 11.45 -3.97
CA ALA A 160 18.29 12.73 -3.70
C ALA A 160 17.04 12.98 -4.56
N HIS A 161 17.00 12.45 -5.80
CA HIS A 161 15.90 12.70 -6.73
C HIS A 161 14.60 11.93 -6.43
N VAL A 162 14.62 11.03 -5.44
CA VAL A 162 13.47 10.28 -4.92
C VAL A 162 13.25 10.54 -3.41
N LEU A 163 13.72 11.70 -2.95
CA LEU A 163 13.38 12.29 -1.66
C LEU A 163 12.50 13.51 -1.86
N HIS A 164 11.49 13.67 -1.02
CA HIS A 164 10.50 14.73 -1.12
C HIS A 164 10.46 15.52 0.20
N PRO A 165 10.71 16.86 0.18
CA PRO A 165 10.59 17.69 1.38
C PRO A 165 9.18 17.57 1.98
N LEU A 166 9.09 17.49 3.31
CA LEU A 166 7.82 17.48 4.00
C LEU A 166 7.29 18.90 4.21
N PRO A 167 5.97 19.13 4.04
CA PRO A 167 5.32 20.31 4.59
C PRO A 167 5.47 20.37 6.11
N ASP A 168 5.56 21.60 6.67
CA ASP A 168 5.81 21.79 8.11
C ASP A 168 4.77 21.14 9.01
N ASN A 169 3.52 21.13 8.58
CA ASN A 169 2.37 20.56 9.30
C ASN A 169 2.10 19.07 9.01
N CYS A 170 2.96 18.38 8.25
CA CYS A 170 2.87 16.93 8.00
C CYS A 170 3.76 16.18 8.98
N SER A 171 3.21 15.28 9.80
CA SER A 171 4.01 14.43 10.69
C SER A 171 4.77 13.36 9.89
N PHE A 172 5.79 12.74 10.49
CA PHE A 172 6.52 11.63 9.84
C PHE A 172 5.63 10.41 9.61
N GLU A 173 4.72 10.11 10.53
CA GLU A 173 3.76 9.02 10.37
C GLU A 173 2.78 9.28 9.22
N GLN A 174 2.25 10.51 9.12
CA GLN A 174 1.44 10.92 7.97
C GLN A 174 2.25 10.83 6.67
N ALA A 175 3.50 11.31 6.67
CA ALA A 175 4.36 11.26 5.51
C ALA A 175 4.72 9.81 5.08
N ALA A 176 4.80 8.87 6.01
CA ALA A 176 4.95 7.46 5.69
C ALA A 176 3.73 6.90 4.94
N LEU A 177 2.53 7.45 5.15
CA LEU A 177 1.33 7.10 4.37
C LEU A 177 1.36 7.66 2.92
N ALA A 178 2.34 8.51 2.57
CA ALA A 178 2.44 9.04 1.21
C ALA A 178 2.68 7.93 0.18
N GLU A 179 3.37 6.85 0.54
CA GLU A 179 3.60 5.71 -0.37
C GLU A 179 2.28 5.03 -0.76
N PRO A 180 1.48 4.47 0.17
CA PRO A 180 0.21 3.83 -0.18
C PRO A 180 -0.83 4.82 -0.73
N LEU A 181 -0.83 6.09 -0.31
CA LEU A 181 -1.69 7.11 -0.91
C LEU A 181 -1.27 7.41 -2.36
N SER A 182 0.03 7.38 -2.67
CA SER A 182 0.56 7.54 -4.03
C SER A 182 0.05 6.45 -4.99
N VAL A 183 -0.11 5.22 -4.51
CA VAL A 183 -0.73 4.12 -5.28
C VAL A 183 -2.15 4.50 -5.71
N LEU A 184 -2.94 5.05 -4.79
CA LEU A 184 -4.33 5.43 -5.05
C LEU A 184 -4.45 6.70 -5.91
N LEU A 185 -3.59 7.69 -5.69
CA LEU A 185 -3.51 8.86 -6.57
C LEU A 185 -3.19 8.46 -8.02
N HIS A 186 -2.26 7.53 -8.19
CA HIS A 186 -1.94 6.98 -9.49
C HIS A 186 -3.11 6.22 -10.11
N ALA A 187 -3.78 5.37 -9.33
CA ALA A 187 -4.97 4.63 -9.75
C ALA A 187 -6.12 5.57 -10.15
N SER A 188 -6.37 6.60 -9.34
CA SER A 188 -7.40 7.61 -9.60
C SER A 188 -7.12 8.39 -10.88
N ARG A 189 -5.86 8.83 -11.10
CA ARG A 189 -5.46 9.49 -12.36
C ARG A 189 -5.69 8.58 -13.58
N ARG A 190 -5.42 7.28 -13.45
CA ARG A 190 -5.69 6.32 -14.53
C ARG A 190 -7.19 6.16 -14.80
N ALA A 191 -8.01 6.21 -13.77
CA ALA A 191 -9.47 6.22 -13.89
C ALA A 191 -10.05 7.55 -14.38
N SER A 192 -9.21 8.57 -14.60
CA SER A 192 -9.63 9.96 -14.87
C SER A 192 -10.50 10.53 -13.76
N PHE A 193 -10.28 10.09 -12.53
CA PHE A 193 -10.95 10.59 -11.33
C PHE A 193 -9.96 11.46 -10.54
N THR A 194 -10.21 12.76 -10.52
CA THR A 194 -9.35 13.79 -9.90
C THR A 194 -10.22 14.81 -9.17
N SER A 195 -9.62 15.72 -8.42
CA SER A 195 -10.33 16.80 -7.72
C SER A 195 -11.11 17.77 -8.65
N SER A 196 -10.85 17.71 -9.95
CA SER A 196 -11.55 18.50 -10.99
C SER A 196 -12.53 17.67 -11.82
N SER A 197 -12.73 16.39 -11.49
CA SER A 197 -13.69 15.53 -12.17
C SER A 197 -15.13 15.92 -11.84
N ALA A 198 -16.07 15.54 -12.69
CA ALA A 198 -17.49 15.61 -12.36
C ALA A 198 -17.79 14.80 -11.10
N PRO A 199 -18.76 15.22 -10.29
CA PRO A 199 -19.19 14.45 -9.12
C PRO A 199 -19.53 13.01 -9.52
N SER A 200 -19.03 12.06 -8.74
CA SER A 200 -19.13 10.64 -9.04
C SER A 200 -19.47 9.86 -7.77
N THR A 201 -20.18 8.76 -7.93
CA THR A 201 -20.40 7.77 -6.89
C THR A 201 -19.28 6.75 -6.89
N VAL A 202 -18.78 6.37 -5.71
CA VAL A 202 -17.62 5.48 -5.56
C VAL A 202 -17.95 4.30 -4.65
N LEU A 203 -17.64 3.10 -5.12
CA LEU A 203 -17.67 1.87 -4.34
C LEU A 203 -16.26 1.35 -4.13
N VAL A 204 -15.95 0.93 -2.90
CA VAL A 204 -14.68 0.33 -2.55
C VAL A 204 -14.88 -1.10 -2.06
N PHE A 205 -14.26 -2.08 -2.72
CA PHE A 205 -14.15 -3.44 -2.25
C PHE A 205 -12.90 -3.61 -1.39
N GLY A 206 -13.10 -4.06 -0.14
CA GLY A 206 -12.04 -4.23 0.85
C GLY A 206 -11.69 -2.95 1.60
N VAL A 207 -11.90 -2.93 2.91
CA VAL A 207 -11.58 -1.81 3.81
C VAL A 207 -10.38 -2.11 4.71
N GLY A 208 -9.31 -2.66 4.12
CA GLY A 208 -7.95 -2.62 4.67
C GLY A 208 -7.36 -1.21 4.54
N ALA A 209 -6.06 -1.05 4.83
CA ALA A 209 -5.40 0.26 4.77
C ALA A 209 -5.59 0.95 3.39
N ILE A 210 -5.41 0.21 2.29
CA ILE A 210 -5.58 0.74 0.93
C ILE A 210 -7.03 1.16 0.66
N GLY A 211 -8.02 0.34 1.02
CA GLY A 211 -9.42 0.69 0.80
C GLY A 211 -9.90 1.88 1.64
N LEU A 212 -9.43 2.00 2.89
CA LEU A 212 -9.72 3.17 3.71
C LEU A 212 -9.11 4.44 3.12
N LEU A 213 -7.86 4.37 2.63
CA LEU A 213 -7.23 5.46 1.88
C LEU A 213 -7.98 5.79 0.59
N ALA A 214 -8.52 4.79 -0.13
CA ALA A 214 -9.33 5.01 -1.32
C ALA A 214 -10.63 5.75 -1.00
N CYS A 215 -11.32 5.37 0.09
CA CYS A 215 -12.50 6.08 0.57
C CYS A 215 -12.18 7.54 0.93
N ALA A 216 -11.11 7.77 1.70
CA ALA A 216 -10.68 9.12 2.10
C ALA A 216 -10.33 9.98 0.86
N LEU A 217 -9.58 9.42 -0.10
CA LEU A 217 -9.24 10.10 -1.35
C LEU A 217 -10.48 10.43 -2.17
N ALA A 218 -11.42 9.48 -2.32
CA ALA A 218 -12.65 9.70 -3.06
C ALA A 218 -13.46 10.87 -2.48
N LYS A 219 -13.58 10.93 -1.15
CA LYS A 219 -14.24 12.06 -0.46
C LYS A 219 -13.50 13.37 -0.67
N SER A 220 -12.17 13.37 -0.56
CA SER A 220 -11.35 14.58 -0.76
C SER A 220 -11.44 15.11 -2.19
N TYR A 221 -11.75 14.27 -3.15
CA TYR A 221 -11.97 14.62 -4.56
C TYR A 221 -13.43 14.99 -4.88
N GLY A 222 -14.31 15.01 -3.87
CA GLY A 222 -15.69 15.46 -4.04
C GLY A 222 -16.62 14.38 -4.58
N ALA A 223 -16.35 13.10 -4.36
CA ALA A 223 -17.32 12.05 -4.63
C ALA A 223 -18.63 12.36 -3.90
N THR A 224 -19.75 12.26 -4.62
CA THR A 224 -21.09 12.53 -4.07
C THR A 224 -21.54 11.46 -3.09
N ARG A 225 -20.97 10.27 -3.21
CA ARG A 225 -21.23 9.14 -2.34
C ARG A 225 -20.07 8.17 -2.35
N VAL A 226 -19.66 7.71 -1.16
CA VAL A 226 -18.61 6.71 -0.97
C VAL A 226 -19.13 5.58 -0.10
N VAL A 227 -19.23 4.37 -0.65
CA VAL A 227 -19.67 3.18 0.08
C VAL A 227 -18.62 2.08 0.01
N ALA A 228 -18.70 1.12 0.93
CA ALA A 228 -17.69 0.07 1.01
C ALA A 228 -18.27 -1.31 1.28
N ILE A 229 -17.61 -2.32 0.72
CA ILE A 229 -17.93 -3.74 0.90
C ILE A 229 -16.71 -4.46 1.45
N ASP A 230 -16.88 -5.29 2.46
CA ASP A 230 -15.86 -6.20 3.02
C ASP A 230 -16.55 -7.46 3.58
N ILE A 231 -15.77 -8.46 3.91
CA ILE A 231 -16.21 -9.66 4.64
C ILE A 231 -16.06 -9.53 6.16
N ASN A 232 -15.39 -8.47 6.63
CA ASN A 232 -15.07 -8.24 8.04
C ASN A 232 -15.91 -7.10 8.62
N GLN A 233 -16.93 -7.46 9.41
CA GLN A 233 -17.85 -6.49 10.01
C GLN A 233 -17.12 -5.46 10.89
N ALA A 234 -16.08 -5.83 11.63
CA ALA A 234 -15.35 -4.88 12.48
C ALA A 234 -14.62 -3.80 11.67
N ARG A 235 -14.05 -4.17 10.50
CA ARG A 235 -13.45 -3.21 9.57
C ARG A 235 -14.48 -2.27 8.95
N LEU A 236 -15.64 -2.80 8.61
CA LEU A 236 -16.76 -2.02 8.08
C LEU A 236 -17.30 -1.04 9.10
N ASN A 237 -17.45 -1.47 10.35
CA ASN A 237 -17.85 -0.59 11.44
C ASN A 237 -16.84 0.56 11.61
N PHE A 238 -15.55 0.24 11.65
CA PHE A 238 -14.49 1.25 11.71
C PHE A 238 -14.58 2.23 10.52
N ALA A 239 -14.73 1.72 9.29
CA ALA A 239 -14.84 2.57 8.11
C ALA A 239 -16.01 3.56 8.21
N LYS A 240 -17.15 3.10 8.71
CA LYS A 240 -18.34 3.95 8.92
C LYS A 240 -18.19 4.92 10.08
N GLU A 241 -17.77 4.44 11.26
CA GLU A 241 -17.61 5.25 12.47
C GLU A 241 -16.55 6.34 12.33
N GLN A 242 -15.45 6.05 11.59
CA GLN A 242 -14.42 7.03 11.31
C GLN A 242 -14.73 7.91 10.09
N GLY A 243 -15.90 7.74 9.48
CA GLY A 243 -16.35 8.60 8.40
C GLY A 243 -15.67 8.32 7.04
N PHE A 244 -14.99 7.19 6.86
CA PHE A 244 -14.40 6.82 5.57
C PHE A 244 -15.46 6.46 4.53
N ALA A 245 -16.51 5.72 4.92
CA ALA A 245 -17.63 5.39 4.05
C ALA A 245 -18.96 5.79 4.69
N GLU A 246 -19.93 6.20 3.88
CA GLU A 246 -21.27 6.60 4.36
C GLU A 246 -22.13 5.39 4.67
N GLN A 247 -22.02 4.38 3.83
CA GLN A 247 -22.68 3.09 4.02
C GLN A 247 -21.68 1.96 3.79
N VAL A 248 -21.95 0.85 4.43
CA VAL A 248 -21.10 -0.34 4.36
C VAL A 248 -21.96 -1.59 4.23
N TYR A 249 -21.45 -2.60 3.54
CA TYR A 249 -22.11 -3.88 3.38
C TYR A 249 -21.16 -5.04 3.69
N CYS A 250 -21.59 -5.93 4.60
CA CYS A 250 -20.81 -7.11 4.95
C CYS A 250 -21.24 -8.28 4.08
N LEU A 251 -20.33 -8.76 3.25
CA LEU A 251 -20.57 -9.96 2.45
C LEU A 251 -20.61 -11.20 3.35
N SER A 252 -21.65 -11.99 3.21
CA SER A 252 -21.73 -13.28 3.87
C SER A 252 -20.71 -14.24 3.28
N MET A 253 -19.95 -14.87 4.16
CA MET A 253 -19.02 -15.92 3.79
C MET A 253 -19.79 -17.19 3.46
N THR A 254 -19.65 -17.69 2.25
CA THR A 254 -20.28 -18.93 1.79
C THR A 254 -19.22 -19.91 1.30
N ASP A 255 -19.53 -21.20 1.31
CA ASP A 255 -18.64 -22.22 0.75
C ASP A 255 -18.30 -21.94 -0.73
N ARG A 256 -17.17 -22.47 -1.17
CA ARG A 256 -16.74 -22.32 -2.57
C ARG A 256 -17.80 -22.90 -3.51
N ALA A 257 -18.12 -22.15 -4.55
CA ALA A 257 -18.92 -22.67 -5.64
C ALA A 257 -18.19 -23.85 -6.32
N LYS A 258 -18.93 -24.89 -6.69
CA LYS A 258 -18.36 -26.12 -7.27
C LYS A 258 -17.97 -25.94 -8.72
N THR A 259 -18.65 -25.06 -9.42
CA THR A 259 -18.42 -24.77 -10.85
C THR A 259 -18.09 -23.29 -11.06
N THR A 260 -17.44 -22.96 -12.17
CA THR A 260 -17.19 -21.57 -12.59
C THR A 260 -18.49 -20.80 -12.83
N GLU A 261 -19.50 -21.46 -13.39
CA GLU A 261 -20.82 -20.85 -13.64
C GLU A 261 -21.49 -20.46 -12.33
N ASP A 262 -21.51 -21.36 -11.34
CA ASP A 262 -22.06 -21.06 -10.01
C ASP A 262 -21.28 -19.95 -9.31
N GLN A 263 -19.97 -19.88 -9.52
CA GLN A 263 -19.11 -18.81 -8.97
C GLN A 263 -19.51 -17.45 -9.56
N LEU A 264 -19.63 -17.34 -10.88
CA LEU A 264 -20.03 -16.11 -11.55
C LEU A 264 -21.48 -15.70 -11.21
N LYS A 265 -22.40 -16.66 -11.16
CA LYS A 265 -23.78 -16.44 -10.72
C LYS A 265 -23.84 -15.88 -9.30
N ARG A 266 -23.10 -16.51 -8.37
CA ARG A 266 -23.03 -16.07 -6.96
C ARG A 266 -22.42 -14.67 -6.83
N ALA A 267 -21.38 -14.35 -7.59
CA ALA A 267 -20.80 -13.00 -7.60
C ALA A 267 -21.84 -11.94 -8.01
N ARG A 268 -22.64 -12.23 -9.04
CA ARG A 268 -23.72 -11.36 -9.50
C ARG A 268 -24.84 -11.20 -8.44
N GLU A 269 -25.24 -12.29 -7.81
CA GLU A 269 -26.28 -12.28 -6.76
C GLU A 269 -25.83 -11.51 -5.52
N ASN A 270 -24.61 -11.77 -5.04
CA ASN A 270 -24.05 -11.10 -3.86
C ASN A 270 -23.92 -9.59 -4.06
N VAL A 271 -23.41 -9.15 -5.21
CA VAL A 271 -23.31 -7.73 -5.48
C VAL A 271 -24.68 -7.10 -5.72
N GLY A 272 -25.63 -7.78 -6.34
CA GLY A 272 -27.00 -7.32 -6.49
C GLY A 272 -27.68 -7.05 -5.14
N ALA A 273 -27.48 -7.94 -4.16
CA ALA A 273 -27.96 -7.72 -2.79
C ALA A 273 -27.31 -6.49 -2.13
N ALA A 274 -26.01 -6.29 -2.32
CA ALA A 274 -25.30 -5.12 -1.79
C ALA A 274 -25.77 -3.82 -2.45
N LEU A 275 -25.93 -3.79 -3.79
CA LEU A 275 -26.42 -2.63 -4.53
C LEU A 275 -27.85 -2.25 -4.09
N SER A 276 -28.71 -3.24 -3.92
CA SER A 276 -30.07 -3.02 -3.39
C SER A 276 -30.04 -2.45 -1.97
N ALA A 277 -29.16 -2.95 -1.10
CA ALA A 277 -29.01 -2.44 0.26
C ALA A 277 -28.47 -0.99 0.29
N PHE A 278 -27.67 -0.61 -0.69
CA PHE A 278 -27.20 0.77 -0.83
C PHE A 278 -28.24 1.69 -1.47
N GLY A 279 -29.27 1.17 -2.12
CA GLY A 279 -30.22 1.94 -2.91
C GLY A 279 -29.64 2.42 -4.26
N GLU A 280 -28.68 1.69 -4.80
CA GLU A 280 -27.97 1.97 -6.07
C GLU A 280 -28.07 0.74 -7.01
N PRO A 281 -29.29 0.42 -7.49
CA PRO A 281 -29.48 -0.80 -8.26
C PRO A 281 -28.72 -0.82 -9.59
N ASP A 282 -28.40 0.35 -10.16
CA ASP A 282 -27.65 0.49 -11.41
C ASP A 282 -26.12 0.40 -11.19
N GLY A 283 -25.65 0.60 -9.96
CA GLY A 283 -24.25 0.55 -9.58
C GLY A 283 -23.59 1.91 -9.37
N PHE A 284 -22.25 1.96 -9.50
CA PHE A 284 -21.40 3.10 -9.17
C PHE A 284 -20.55 3.54 -10.37
N ASP A 285 -20.29 4.85 -10.50
CA ASP A 285 -19.45 5.42 -11.57
C ASP A 285 -18.01 4.85 -11.53
N LEU A 286 -17.47 4.68 -10.33
CA LEU A 286 -16.12 4.17 -10.10
C LEU A 286 -16.12 3.12 -8.99
N VAL A 287 -15.51 1.98 -9.30
CA VAL A 287 -15.30 0.89 -8.35
C VAL A 287 -13.81 0.69 -8.13
N PHE A 288 -13.33 0.90 -6.90
CA PHE A 288 -11.98 0.51 -6.48
C PHE A 288 -12.00 -0.92 -5.94
N GLU A 289 -11.33 -1.84 -6.62
CA GLU A 289 -11.10 -3.19 -6.16
C GLU A 289 -9.76 -3.23 -5.41
N CYS A 290 -9.82 -3.30 -4.06
CA CYS A 290 -8.65 -3.24 -3.17
C CYS A 290 -8.32 -4.58 -2.50
N THR A 291 -9.02 -5.67 -2.84
CA THR A 291 -8.83 -7.00 -2.25
C THR A 291 -7.92 -7.90 -3.07
N GLY A 292 -8.00 -7.83 -4.40
CA GLY A 292 -7.38 -8.77 -5.33
C GLY A 292 -8.01 -10.16 -5.33
N ALA A 293 -9.12 -10.36 -4.62
CA ALA A 293 -9.84 -11.63 -4.58
C ALA A 293 -10.69 -11.82 -5.83
N GLU A 294 -10.61 -13.00 -6.44
CA GLU A 294 -11.36 -13.29 -7.67
C GLU A 294 -12.85 -12.98 -7.58
N PRO A 295 -13.60 -13.39 -6.51
CA PRO A 295 -15.02 -13.03 -6.39
C PRO A 295 -15.24 -11.52 -6.29
N CYS A 296 -14.35 -10.75 -5.66
CA CYS A 296 -14.47 -9.31 -5.57
C CYS A 296 -14.24 -8.64 -6.93
N ILE A 297 -13.26 -9.13 -7.72
CA ILE A 297 -13.04 -8.64 -9.09
C ILE A 297 -14.28 -8.92 -9.96
N GLN A 298 -14.88 -10.12 -9.82
CA GLN A 298 -16.11 -10.47 -10.53
C GLN A 298 -17.27 -9.55 -10.13
N MET A 299 -17.47 -9.34 -8.83
CA MET A 299 -18.49 -8.44 -8.29
C MET A 299 -18.28 -7.00 -8.74
N SER A 300 -17.03 -6.53 -8.80
CA SER A 300 -16.69 -5.16 -9.21
C SER A 300 -17.18 -4.84 -10.63
N ILE A 301 -17.10 -5.83 -11.55
CA ILE A 301 -17.61 -5.65 -12.91
C ILE A 301 -19.14 -5.44 -12.92
N HIS A 302 -19.87 -6.16 -12.10
CA HIS A 302 -21.33 -6.01 -12.00
C HIS A 302 -21.74 -4.77 -11.21
N ALA A 303 -20.87 -4.29 -10.31
CA ALA A 303 -21.11 -3.12 -9.48
C ALA A 303 -20.92 -1.78 -10.21
N ALA A 304 -20.21 -1.76 -11.33
CA ALA A 304 -20.05 -0.56 -12.14
C ALA A 304 -21.31 -0.28 -12.97
N ILE A 305 -21.71 1.00 -13.10
CA ILE A 305 -22.78 1.41 -14.02
C ILE A 305 -22.38 1.17 -15.48
N THR A 306 -23.30 1.28 -16.41
CA THR A 306 -23.00 1.34 -17.84
C THR A 306 -22.11 2.56 -18.13
N GLY A 307 -20.98 2.35 -18.81
CA GLY A 307 -19.94 3.36 -19.02
C GLY A 307 -19.06 3.64 -17.80
N GLY A 308 -19.23 2.88 -16.70
CA GLY A 308 -18.47 3.03 -15.47
C GLY A 308 -17.08 2.40 -15.53
N LYS A 309 -16.33 2.51 -14.42
CA LYS A 309 -14.93 2.07 -14.35
C LYS A 309 -14.68 1.16 -13.17
N VAL A 310 -13.90 0.10 -13.39
CA VAL A 310 -13.34 -0.77 -12.35
C VAL A 310 -11.83 -0.57 -12.32
N MET A 311 -11.31 -0.08 -11.19
CA MET A 311 -9.89 0.11 -10.97
C MET A 311 -9.34 -1.01 -10.09
N LEU A 312 -8.52 -1.89 -10.68
CA LEU A 312 -7.88 -3.00 -9.99
C LEU A 312 -6.61 -2.50 -9.27
N VAL A 313 -6.70 -2.39 -7.96
CA VAL A 313 -5.60 -1.96 -7.07
C VAL A 313 -5.11 -3.14 -6.23
N GLY A 314 -6.03 -4.00 -5.80
CA GLY A 314 -5.71 -5.19 -5.01
C GLY A 314 -4.78 -6.15 -5.74
N MET A 315 -3.86 -6.75 -4.99
CA MET A 315 -2.94 -7.78 -5.50
C MET A 315 -3.33 -9.13 -4.90
N GLY A 316 -3.86 -10.02 -5.72
CA GLY A 316 -4.31 -11.34 -5.29
C GLY A 316 -4.06 -12.41 -6.35
N SER A 317 -5.11 -13.14 -6.74
CA SER A 317 -5.04 -14.22 -7.71
C SER A 317 -4.42 -13.77 -9.04
N ARG A 318 -3.46 -14.56 -9.56
CA ARG A 318 -2.79 -14.24 -10.84
C ARG A 318 -3.68 -14.48 -12.05
N ASN A 319 -4.45 -15.56 -11.99
CA ASN A 319 -5.35 -15.97 -13.04
C ASN A 319 -6.75 -16.00 -12.45
N VAL A 320 -7.68 -15.30 -13.09
CA VAL A 320 -9.07 -15.16 -12.65
C VAL A 320 -10.01 -15.38 -13.82
N THR A 321 -11.16 -15.96 -13.55
CA THR A 321 -12.27 -16.05 -14.52
C THR A 321 -13.16 -14.83 -14.34
N LEU A 322 -13.45 -14.11 -15.41
CA LEU A 322 -14.22 -12.87 -15.38
C LEU A 322 -15.46 -12.93 -16.27
N PRO A 323 -16.56 -12.26 -15.89
CA PRO A 323 -17.76 -12.11 -16.73
C PRO A 323 -17.55 -11.01 -17.79
N LEU A 324 -16.63 -11.21 -18.75
CA LEU A 324 -16.22 -10.18 -19.71
C LEU A 324 -17.37 -9.62 -20.54
N SER A 325 -18.35 -10.45 -20.93
CA SER A 325 -19.54 -9.96 -21.67
C SER A 325 -20.34 -8.96 -20.85
N ALA A 326 -20.38 -9.10 -19.51
CA ALA A 326 -21.04 -8.15 -18.64
C ALA A 326 -20.33 -6.79 -18.59
N ALA A 327 -19.03 -6.75 -18.81
CA ALA A 327 -18.29 -5.49 -19.00
C ALA A 327 -18.49 -4.93 -20.40
N ALA A 328 -18.24 -5.75 -21.45
CA ALA A 328 -18.21 -5.30 -22.83
C ALA A 328 -19.54 -4.74 -23.32
N LEU A 329 -20.68 -5.38 -22.98
CA LEU A 329 -22.01 -4.94 -23.40
C LEU A 329 -22.53 -3.68 -22.65
N ARG A 330 -21.81 -3.25 -21.62
CA ARG A 330 -22.11 -2.04 -20.85
C ARG A 330 -20.98 -1.00 -20.92
N GLU A 331 -19.99 -1.20 -21.77
CA GLU A 331 -18.82 -0.34 -21.90
C GLU A 331 -18.12 -0.06 -20.54
N VAL A 332 -18.03 -1.07 -19.68
CA VAL A 332 -17.35 -0.95 -18.40
C VAL A 332 -15.83 -1.09 -18.61
N ASP A 333 -15.08 -0.05 -18.26
CA ASP A 333 -13.61 -0.06 -18.30
C ASP A 333 -13.03 -0.88 -17.14
N ILE A 334 -12.24 -1.93 -17.44
CA ILE A 334 -11.46 -2.65 -16.45
C ILE A 334 -10.00 -2.19 -16.56
N GLN A 335 -9.52 -1.47 -15.55
CA GLN A 335 -8.21 -0.83 -15.59
C GLN A 335 -7.28 -1.36 -14.49
N GLY A 336 -6.06 -1.76 -14.86
CA GLY A 336 -5.02 -2.14 -13.91
C GLY A 336 -4.21 -0.93 -13.45
N SER A 337 -3.77 -0.94 -12.19
CA SER A 337 -2.82 0.01 -11.63
C SER A 337 -1.58 -0.72 -11.13
N PHE A 338 -0.41 -0.12 -11.30
CA PHE A 338 0.84 -0.68 -10.79
C PHE A 338 1.70 0.40 -10.16
N ARG A 339 1.92 0.30 -8.85
CA ARG A 339 2.69 1.28 -8.07
C ARG A 339 2.21 2.70 -8.37
N TYR A 340 3.13 3.63 -8.59
CA TYR A 340 2.83 5.05 -8.81
C TYR A 340 3.95 5.75 -9.60
N ALA A 341 3.61 6.90 -10.18
CA ALA A 341 4.56 7.83 -10.79
C ALA A 341 4.07 9.27 -10.60
N ASN A 342 4.98 10.18 -10.21
CA ASN A 342 4.74 11.62 -10.06
C ASN A 342 3.61 11.97 -9.08
N THR A 343 3.46 11.25 -7.98
CA THR A 343 2.35 11.41 -7.03
C THR A 343 2.78 11.83 -5.63
N TYR A 344 4.03 11.65 -5.24
CA TYR A 344 4.50 11.99 -3.88
C TYR A 344 4.26 13.45 -3.47
N PRO A 345 4.57 14.46 -4.29
CA PRO A 345 4.27 15.85 -3.91
C PRO A 345 2.79 16.10 -3.64
N GLU A 346 1.90 15.53 -4.47
CA GLU A 346 0.46 15.64 -4.25
C GLU A 346 0.01 14.86 -3.00
N ALA A 347 0.55 13.66 -2.77
CA ALA A 347 0.26 12.88 -1.59
C ALA A 347 0.61 13.65 -0.31
N LEU A 348 1.80 14.23 -0.24
CA LEU A 348 2.24 15.03 0.90
C LEU A 348 1.40 16.29 1.09
N ALA A 349 1.04 16.98 -0.01
CA ALA A 349 0.17 18.16 0.05
C ALA A 349 -1.24 17.78 0.56
N LEU A 350 -1.80 16.65 0.13
CA LEU A 350 -3.09 16.17 0.63
C LEU A 350 -3.02 15.77 2.12
N LEU A 351 -1.99 15.05 2.53
CA LEU A 351 -1.79 14.66 3.94
C LEU A 351 -1.66 15.88 4.86
N ALA A 352 -0.95 16.92 4.40
CA ALA A 352 -0.78 18.16 5.14
C ALA A 352 -2.04 19.06 5.12
N SER A 353 -2.94 18.89 4.15
CA SER A 353 -4.07 19.83 3.92
C SER A 353 -5.22 19.69 4.92
N GLY A 354 -5.27 18.61 5.70
CA GLY A 354 -6.43 18.25 6.53
C GLY A 354 -7.66 17.79 5.73
N LYS A 355 -7.57 17.66 4.40
CA LYS A 355 -8.68 17.19 3.53
C LYS A 355 -8.91 15.68 3.59
N LEU A 356 -8.04 14.95 4.26
CA LEU A 356 -8.18 13.52 4.52
C LEU A 356 -8.52 13.29 6.01
N PRO A 357 -9.79 13.49 6.42
CA PRO A 357 -10.15 13.42 7.84
C PRO A 357 -9.88 12.03 8.41
N ASN A 358 -9.40 11.98 9.65
CA ASN A 358 -9.15 10.77 10.40
C ASN A 358 -8.11 9.81 9.76
N ILE A 359 -7.28 10.31 8.82
CA ILE A 359 -6.32 9.47 8.11
C ILE A 359 -5.31 8.81 9.05
N GLU A 360 -4.91 9.49 10.11
CA GLU A 360 -3.99 9.00 11.13
C GLU A 360 -4.56 7.84 11.95
N LYS A 361 -5.88 7.72 12.04
CA LYS A 361 -6.55 6.60 12.75
C LYS A 361 -6.38 5.26 12.04
N ILE A 362 -5.97 5.27 10.77
CA ILE A 362 -5.58 4.05 10.06
C ILE A 362 -4.36 3.41 10.73
N ILE A 363 -3.47 4.21 11.36
CA ILE A 363 -2.31 3.74 12.12
C ILE A 363 -2.78 3.25 13.49
N THR A 364 -3.05 1.95 13.58
CA THR A 364 -3.64 1.34 14.78
C THR A 364 -2.61 0.90 15.81
N HIS A 365 -1.38 0.60 15.39
CA HIS A 365 -0.33 0.07 16.27
C HIS A 365 1.02 0.70 15.95
N ARG A 366 1.84 0.87 16.99
CA ARG A 366 3.19 1.45 16.91
C ARG A 366 4.17 0.57 17.67
N PHE A 367 5.38 0.43 17.12
CA PHE A 367 6.46 -0.37 17.69
C PHE A 367 7.80 0.34 17.48
N GLY A 368 8.79 0.02 18.31
CA GLY A 368 10.19 0.34 18.05
C GLY A 368 10.80 -0.58 16.97
N LEU A 369 11.92 -0.15 16.41
CA LEU A 369 12.62 -0.92 15.37
C LEU A 369 13.03 -2.32 15.85
N GLU A 370 13.44 -2.46 17.12
CA GLU A 370 13.79 -3.71 17.77
C GLU A 370 12.63 -4.69 17.88
N GLU A 371 11.40 -4.19 17.91
CA GLU A 371 10.17 -4.98 17.98
C GLU A 371 9.62 -5.38 16.59
N SER A 372 10.36 -5.10 15.50
CA SER A 372 9.87 -5.31 14.13
C SER A 372 9.33 -6.72 13.89
N LYS A 373 9.94 -7.76 14.47
CA LYS A 373 9.46 -9.14 14.35
C LYS A 373 8.04 -9.29 14.94
N ARG A 374 7.82 -8.78 16.16
CA ARG A 374 6.50 -8.78 16.84
C ARG A 374 5.47 -8.01 16.02
N ALA A 375 5.88 -6.89 15.45
CA ALA A 375 5.02 -6.06 14.60
C ALA A 375 4.55 -6.80 13.33
N PHE A 376 5.44 -7.53 12.66
CA PHE A 376 5.08 -8.37 11.51
C PHE A 376 4.15 -9.53 11.89
N GLU A 377 4.40 -10.19 13.02
CA GLU A 377 3.55 -11.26 13.54
C GLU A 377 2.15 -10.75 13.88
N LEU A 378 2.07 -9.58 14.53
CA LEU A 378 0.81 -8.92 14.83
C LEU A 378 0.03 -8.55 13.55
N LEU A 379 0.71 -7.96 12.58
CA LEU A 379 0.10 -7.60 11.31
C LEU A 379 -0.40 -8.84 10.56
N ALA A 380 0.35 -9.93 10.56
CA ALA A 380 -0.07 -11.20 9.97
C ALA A 380 -1.27 -11.83 10.72
N LYS A 381 -1.34 -11.70 12.05
CA LYS A 381 -2.46 -12.14 12.90
C LYS A 381 -3.71 -11.28 12.71
N GLY A 382 -3.52 -9.95 12.50
CA GLY A 382 -4.55 -8.94 12.23
C GLY A 382 -5.47 -8.59 13.40
N ARG A 383 -5.19 -9.08 14.59
CA ARG A 383 -5.76 -8.67 15.88
C ARG A 383 -4.69 -8.74 16.94
N ASP A 384 -4.70 -7.79 17.87
CA ASP A 384 -3.83 -7.82 19.04
C ASP A 384 -4.36 -8.79 20.13
N GLU A 385 -3.69 -8.82 21.27
CA GLU A 385 -4.03 -9.69 22.40
C GLU A 385 -5.36 -9.29 23.06
N ASP A 386 -5.73 -8.00 22.99
CA ASP A 386 -7.02 -7.48 23.46
C ASP A 386 -8.14 -7.65 22.42
N GLY A 387 -7.87 -8.28 21.28
CA GLY A 387 -8.82 -8.49 20.18
C GLY A 387 -9.02 -7.26 19.29
N ARG A 388 -8.26 -6.14 19.51
CA ARG A 388 -8.35 -4.94 18.69
C ARG A 388 -7.83 -5.23 17.27
N MET A 389 -8.48 -4.63 16.29
CA MET A 389 -8.17 -4.82 14.89
C MET A 389 -6.85 -4.13 14.51
N VAL A 390 -6.02 -4.81 13.73
CA VAL A 390 -4.80 -4.26 13.13
C VAL A 390 -5.10 -3.82 11.70
N ILE A 391 -4.88 -2.53 11.38
CA ILE A 391 -5.03 -1.98 10.03
C ILE A 391 -3.66 -1.62 9.47
N LYS A 392 -2.99 -0.64 10.06
CA LYS A 392 -1.62 -0.22 9.72
C LYS A 392 -0.77 -0.23 10.98
N VAL A 393 0.40 -0.81 10.86
CA VAL A 393 1.44 -0.78 11.88
C VAL A 393 2.51 0.21 11.46
N MET A 394 2.94 1.05 12.39
CA MET A 394 4.05 1.99 12.21
C MET A 394 5.24 1.56 13.07
N ILE A 395 6.43 1.58 12.49
CA ILE A 395 7.71 1.37 13.17
C ILE A 395 8.40 2.72 13.29
N GLY A 396 8.78 3.08 14.50
CA GLY A 396 9.62 4.24 14.82
C GLY A 396 11.02 3.85 15.28
N PRO A 397 11.84 4.84 15.66
CA PRO A 397 13.14 4.59 16.29
C PRO A 397 12.98 3.78 17.58
N SER A 398 14.00 2.99 17.94
CA SER A 398 14.09 2.34 19.24
C SER A 398 14.11 3.41 20.35
N ASP A 399 13.47 3.13 21.50
CA ASP A 399 13.47 3.95 22.71
C ASP A 399 12.98 5.41 22.57
N GLY A 400 12.23 5.73 21.53
CA GLY A 400 11.68 7.08 21.34
C GLY A 400 12.74 8.16 21.12
N GLN A 401 13.98 7.80 20.78
CA GLN A 401 15.03 8.75 20.45
C GLN A 401 14.65 9.53 19.19
N LEU A 402 14.18 10.75 19.39
CA LEU A 402 14.20 11.79 18.35
C LEU A 402 15.67 12.22 18.19
N PHE A 403 16.23 12.03 17.02
CA PHE A 403 17.58 12.50 16.68
C PHE A 403 17.63 14.03 16.57
#